data_de93580d6b100cf7548b61348d8874f9
#
_entry.id   de93580d6b100cf7548b61348d8874f9
#
_cell.length_a   1.000
_cell.length_b   1.000
_cell.length_c   1.000
_cell.angle_alpha   90.00
_cell.angle_beta   90.00
_cell.angle_gamma   90.00
#
_symmetry.space_group_name_H-M   'P 1'
#
loop_
_entity.id
_entity.type
_entity.pdbx_description
1 polymer ?
#
loop_
_entity_poly.entity_id
_entity_poly.type
_entity_poly.pdbx_seq_one_letter_code
_entity_poly.pdbx_strand_id
1 'polypeptide(L)'
;MRRQTLGFALLFLFGCIASAVLRAKPNVVVFFTDDQGTLDAGCYGSDDLLTPAIDKLAKTGVRFTQAYAHTVCCPARAALMTGRHPQSKMKRKRSV
;
A
#
# COMPACT_ATOMS: atom_id res chain seq x y z
N MET A 1 -1.47 17.70 50.22
CA MET A 1 -0.46 17.28 49.25
C MET A 1 -0.67 15.87 48.67
N ARG A 2 -1.20 14.87 49.38
CA ARG A 2 -1.43 13.49 48.87
C ARG A 2 -2.51 13.32 47.77
N ARG A 3 -3.49 14.23 47.70
CA ARG A 3 -4.62 14.11 46.71
C ARG A 3 -4.26 14.55 45.30
N GLN A 4 -3.32 15.48 45.16
CA GLN A 4 -2.92 15.97 43.82
C GLN A 4 -1.99 14.98 43.09
N THR A 5 -1.17 14.23 43.80
CA THR A 5 -0.27 13.23 43.22
C THR A 5 -1.02 12.01 42.63
N LEU A 6 -2.18 11.67 43.25
CA LEU A 6 -3.01 10.56 42.72
C LEU A 6 -3.65 10.90 41.37
N GLY A 7 -4.07 12.17 41.18
CA GLY A 7 -4.67 12.63 39.91
C GLY A 7 -3.67 12.62 38.76
N PHE A 8 -2.44 13.04 38.98
CA PHE A 8 -1.38 13.00 37.96
C PHE A 8 -0.97 11.58 37.61
N ALA A 9 -0.93 10.65 38.55
CA ALA A 9 -0.61 9.24 38.31
C ALA A 9 -1.69 8.55 37.47
N LEU A 10 -2.98 8.85 37.74
CA LEU A 10 -4.09 8.30 36.95
C LEU A 10 -4.11 8.84 35.49
N LEU A 11 -3.81 10.13 35.29
CA LEU A 11 -3.69 10.74 33.98
C LEU A 11 -2.53 10.14 33.16
N PHE A 12 -1.39 9.88 33.80
CA PHE A 12 -0.26 9.23 33.13
C PHE A 12 -0.55 7.78 32.76
N LEU A 13 -1.25 7.02 33.63
CA LEU A 13 -1.63 5.64 33.35
C LEU A 13 -2.61 5.55 32.16
N PHE A 14 -3.57 6.49 32.09
CA PHE A 14 -4.56 6.55 31.01
C PHE A 14 -3.90 6.93 29.67
N GLY A 15 -2.91 7.83 29.69
CA GLY A 15 -2.12 8.20 28.52
C GLY A 15 -1.26 7.05 27.96
N CYS A 16 -0.68 6.20 28.83
CA CYS A 16 0.08 5.03 28.41
C CYS A 16 -0.78 3.94 27.77
N ILE A 17 -2.01 3.74 28.26
CA ILE A 17 -2.94 2.73 27.70
C ILE A 17 -3.43 3.17 26.32
N ALA A 18 -3.71 4.47 26.10
CA ALA A 18 -4.11 5.00 24.82
C ALA A 18 -3.03 4.84 23.73
N SER A 19 -1.75 4.93 24.12
CA SER A 19 -0.62 4.75 23.18
C SER A 19 -0.42 3.29 22.73
N ALA A 20 -0.85 2.32 23.51
CA ALA A 20 -0.74 0.89 23.17
C ALA A 20 -1.75 0.43 22.12
N VAL A 21 -2.91 1.09 22.03
CA VAL A 21 -3.97 0.73 21.07
C VAL A 21 -3.64 1.16 19.64
N LEU A 22 -2.74 2.12 19.43
CA LEU A 22 -2.36 2.66 18.12
C LEU A 22 -1.32 1.81 17.35
N ARG A 23 -0.91 0.66 17.87
CA ARG A 23 0.10 -0.22 17.24
C ARG A 23 -0.47 -1.41 16.46
N ALA A 24 -1.75 -1.45 16.17
CA ALA A 24 -2.30 -2.46 15.27
C ALA A 24 -1.71 -2.25 13.86
N LYS A 25 -0.94 -3.23 13.37
CA LYS A 25 -0.45 -3.20 11.99
C LYS A 25 -1.64 -3.27 11.05
N PRO A 26 -1.73 -2.39 10.05
CA PRO A 26 -2.82 -2.44 9.10
C PRO A 26 -2.78 -3.73 8.28
N ASN A 27 -3.95 -4.28 7.95
CA ASN A 27 -4.05 -5.30 6.93
C ASN A 27 -3.91 -4.65 5.57
N VAL A 28 -3.06 -5.21 4.70
CA VAL A 28 -2.85 -4.72 3.34
C VAL A 28 -3.30 -5.79 2.37
N VAL A 29 -4.23 -5.42 1.48
CA VAL A 29 -4.69 -6.27 0.39
C VAL A 29 -4.23 -5.65 -0.92
N VAL A 30 -3.51 -6.42 -1.75
CA VAL A 30 -3.00 -5.98 -3.04
C VAL A 30 -3.78 -6.68 -4.14
N PHE A 31 -4.50 -5.91 -4.97
CA PHE A 31 -5.08 -6.37 -6.21
C PHE A 31 -4.12 -6.07 -7.35
N PHE A 32 -3.46 -7.09 -7.86
CA PHE A 32 -2.50 -6.97 -8.94
C PHE A 32 -3.09 -7.56 -10.21
N THR A 33 -3.61 -6.69 -11.07
CA THR A 33 -4.27 -7.07 -12.33
C THR A 33 -3.24 -7.54 -13.36
N ASP A 34 -3.71 -8.26 -14.36
CA ASP A 34 -2.91 -8.72 -15.50
C ASP A 34 -3.43 -8.08 -16.78
N ASP A 35 -2.54 -7.63 -17.66
CA ASP A 35 -2.81 -7.01 -18.96
C ASP A 35 -3.82 -5.84 -18.94
N GLN A 36 -3.99 -5.18 -17.80
CA GLN A 36 -4.87 -4.02 -17.69
C GLN A 36 -4.20 -2.77 -18.28
N GLY A 37 -4.84 -2.21 -19.32
CA GLY A 37 -4.44 -0.94 -19.92
C GLY A 37 -4.86 0.28 -19.10
N THR A 38 -4.29 1.43 -19.44
CA THR A 38 -4.61 2.69 -18.75
C THR A 38 -6.09 3.08 -18.88
N LEU A 39 -6.71 2.78 -20.03
CA LEU A 39 -8.11 3.11 -20.31
C LEU A 39 -9.09 1.98 -19.94
N ASP A 40 -8.65 0.96 -19.21
CA ASP A 40 -9.51 -0.17 -18.84
C ASP A 40 -10.27 0.05 -17.52
N ALA A 41 -10.29 1.28 -17.02
CA ALA A 41 -11.08 1.65 -15.85
C ALA A 41 -11.70 3.05 -16.02
N GLY A 42 -12.93 3.23 -15.55
CA GLY A 42 -13.66 4.49 -15.66
C GLY A 42 -12.94 5.66 -15.00
N CYS A 43 -12.28 5.43 -13.86
CA CYS A 43 -11.50 6.46 -13.18
C CYS A 43 -10.27 6.96 -13.98
N TYR A 44 -9.87 6.25 -15.03
CA TYR A 44 -8.82 6.65 -15.96
C TYR A 44 -9.34 7.09 -17.33
N GLY A 45 -10.67 7.18 -17.49
CA GLY A 45 -11.30 7.71 -18.70
C GLY A 45 -11.81 6.64 -19.66
N SER A 46 -12.09 5.43 -19.20
CA SER A 46 -12.81 4.43 -19.98
C SER A 46 -14.25 4.86 -20.15
N ASP A 47 -14.72 4.92 -21.40
CA ASP A 47 -16.12 5.18 -21.74
C ASP A 47 -16.91 3.87 -21.97
N ASP A 48 -16.20 2.77 -22.26
CA ASP A 48 -16.80 1.48 -22.66
C ASP A 48 -16.92 0.49 -21.49
N LEU A 49 -16.10 0.66 -20.43
CA LEU A 49 -16.03 -0.29 -19.35
C LEU A 49 -16.64 0.28 -18.06
N LEU A 50 -17.54 -0.50 -17.46
CA LEU A 50 -18.13 -0.18 -16.17
C LEU A 50 -17.29 -0.80 -15.05
N THR A 51 -16.54 0.04 -14.33
CA THR A 51 -15.67 -0.38 -13.22
C THR A 51 -16.03 0.31 -11.89
N PRO A 52 -17.28 0.17 -11.40
CA PRO A 52 -17.78 0.98 -10.28
C PRO A 52 -17.02 0.75 -8.97
N ALA A 53 -16.49 -0.45 -8.75
CA ALA A 53 -15.70 -0.76 -7.56
C ALA A 53 -14.32 -0.08 -7.59
N ILE A 54 -13.64 -0.09 -8.74
CA ILE A 54 -12.35 0.58 -8.95
C ILE A 54 -12.55 2.09 -8.89
N ASP A 55 -13.61 2.62 -9.51
CA ASP A 55 -13.94 4.05 -9.50
C ASP A 55 -14.25 4.56 -8.10
N LYS A 56 -14.98 3.76 -7.30
CA LYS A 56 -15.22 4.07 -5.89
C LYS A 56 -13.92 4.12 -5.10
N LEU A 57 -13.04 3.15 -5.30
CA LEU A 57 -11.73 3.11 -4.64
C LEU A 57 -10.89 4.34 -5.02
N ALA A 58 -10.86 4.71 -6.30
CA ALA A 58 -10.17 5.90 -6.77
C ALA A 58 -10.71 7.21 -6.21
N LYS A 59 -12.02 7.29 -5.96
CA LYS A 59 -12.68 8.47 -5.35
C LYS A 59 -12.42 8.59 -3.85
N THR A 60 -12.28 7.48 -3.14
CA THR A 60 -12.13 7.46 -1.67
C THR A 60 -10.69 7.34 -1.21
N GLY A 61 -9.78 6.95 -2.09
CA GLY A 61 -8.37 6.73 -1.82
C GLY A 61 -7.47 7.70 -2.58
N VAL A 62 -6.24 7.26 -2.82
CA VAL A 62 -5.25 8.00 -3.61
C VAL A 62 -5.08 7.33 -4.96
N ARG A 63 -5.23 8.09 -6.04
CA ARG A 63 -4.96 7.66 -7.40
C ARG A 63 -3.64 8.24 -7.89
N PHE A 64 -2.73 7.38 -8.30
CA PHE A 64 -1.48 7.79 -8.92
C PHE A 64 -1.70 8.01 -10.42
N THR A 65 -1.32 9.18 -10.92
CA THR A 65 -1.39 9.51 -12.36
C THR A 65 -0.14 9.06 -13.11
N GLN A 66 0.96 8.81 -12.39
CA GLN A 66 2.22 8.35 -12.93
C GLN A 66 2.78 7.26 -12.03
N ALA A 67 2.34 6.03 -12.24
CA ALA A 67 2.87 4.84 -11.59
C ALA A 67 3.30 3.84 -12.67
N TYR A 68 4.52 3.35 -12.56
CA TYR A 68 5.12 2.51 -13.59
C TYR A 68 5.45 1.14 -13.03
N ALA A 69 5.17 0.11 -13.81
CA ALA A 69 5.56 -1.26 -13.56
C ALA A 69 6.51 -1.74 -14.67
N HIS A 70 7.01 -2.97 -14.55
CA HIS A 70 7.74 -3.58 -15.65
C HIS A 70 6.80 -3.92 -16.81
N THR A 71 7.35 -3.91 -18.01
CA THR A 71 6.59 -4.06 -19.27
C THR A 71 5.99 -5.46 -19.47
N VAL A 72 6.40 -6.45 -18.69
CA VAL A 72 5.93 -7.84 -18.79
C VAL A 72 5.49 -8.35 -17.44
N CYS A 73 4.46 -9.20 -17.39
CA CYS A 73 3.83 -9.69 -16.16
C CYS A 73 4.80 -10.41 -15.21
N CYS A 74 5.63 -11.33 -15.71
CA CYS A 74 6.55 -12.09 -14.86
C CYS A 74 7.55 -11.22 -14.10
N PRO A 75 8.30 -10.29 -14.73
CA PRO A 75 9.21 -9.41 -14.00
C PRO A 75 8.48 -8.42 -13.08
N ALA A 76 7.29 -7.96 -13.45
CA ALA A 76 6.48 -7.09 -12.60
C ALA A 76 6.06 -7.81 -11.31
N ARG A 77 5.52 -9.03 -11.44
CA ARG A 77 5.13 -9.88 -10.30
C ARG A 77 6.34 -10.26 -9.43
N ALA A 78 7.46 -10.63 -10.06
CA ALA A 78 8.68 -10.95 -9.34
C ALA A 78 9.22 -9.74 -8.54
N ALA A 79 9.17 -8.54 -9.11
CA ALA A 79 9.56 -7.31 -8.43
C ALA A 79 8.66 -7.03 -7.22
N LEU A 80 7.35 -7.14 -7.38
CA LEU A 80 6.37 -6.94 -6.32
C LEU A 80 6.58 -7.92 -5.16
N MET A 81 6.73 -9.22 -5.48
CA MET A 81 6.86 -10.28 -4.47
C MET A 81 8.21 -10.29 -3.75
N THR A 82 9.26 -9.80 -4.39
CA THR A 82 10.62 -9.86 -3.83
C THR A 82 11.18 -8.52 -3.38
N GLY A 83 10.52 -7.40 -3.74
CA GLY A 83 11.05 -6.06 -3.53
C GLY A 83 12.37 -5.79 -4.28
N ARG A 84 12.71 -6.59 -5.31
CA ARG A 84 13.96 -6.51 -6.05
C ARG A 84 13.73 -6.21 -7.52
N HIS A 85 14.62 -5.41 -8.10
CA HIS A 85 14.58 -5.16 -9.54
C HIS A 85 14.91 -6.47 -10.31
N PRO A 86 14.09 -6.88 -11.30
CA PRO A 86 14.24 -8.18 -11.98
C PRO A 86 15.60 -8.40 -12.65
N GLN A 87 16.21 -7.33 -13.17
CA GLN A 87 17.53 -7.37 -13.83
C GLN A 87 18.69 -7.56 -12.85
N SER A 88 18.50 -7.46 -11.55
CA SER A 88 19.59 -7.58 -10.58
C SER A 88 20.24 -8.97 -10.58
N LYS A 89 19.56 -10.01 -11.08
CA LYS A 89 20.11 -11.36 -11.23
C LYS A 89 20.93 -11.57 -12.51
N MET A 90 20.73 -10.77 -13.57
CA MET A 90 21.48 -10.95 -14.83
C MET A 90 22.92 -10.49 -14.75
N LYS A 91 23.25 -9.53 -13.88
CA LYS A 91 24.64 -9.08 -13.70
C LYS A 91 25.56 -10.06 -12.96
N ARG A 92 25.00 -11.07 -12.28
CA ARG A 92 25.80 -12.00 -11.43
C ARG A 92 26.42 -13.17 -12.19
N LYS A 93 26.09 -13.38 -13.47
CA LYS A 93 26.61 -14.49 -14.29
C LYS A 93 27.75 -14.12 -15.25
N ARG A 94 28.29 -12.88 -15.16
CA ARG A 94 29.39 -12.44 -16.05
C ARG A 94 30.72 -12.20 -15.32
N SER A 95 30.93 -12.83 -14.18
CA SER A 95 32.24 -12.84 -13.53
C SER A 95 32.68 -14.31 -13.34
N VAL A 96 33.07 -14.93 -14.44
CA VAL A 96 34.02 -16.08 -14.48
C VAL A 96 34.96 -15.79 -15.62
#